data_c0fa68dce2527a149202bc5938b64e48
#
_entry.id   c0fa68dce2527a149202bc5938b64e48
#
_cell.length_a   1.000
_cell.length_b   1.000
_cell.length_c   1.000
_cell.angle_alpha   90.00
_cell.angle_beta   90.00
_cell.angle_gamma   90.00
#
_symmetry.space_group_name_H-M   'P 1'
#
loop_
_entity.id
_entity.type
_entity.pdbx_description
1 polymer ?
#
loop_
_entity_poly.entity_id
_entity_poly.type
_entity_poly.pdbx_seq_one_letter_code
_entity_poly.pdbx_strand_id
1 'polypeptide(L)'
;MVWPMSREHPDDLLEAYAFGDCSSPDVGPHVADCDKCAELVEVARKSAGWLAVSQLAAPPAGLRERVLTAARSVRAPVSTSAVQAYVSQAAEMGALLDSLTPAQWQAPTVDGRRVRDLVLHLAGNDGNVLADLGTPVAATGDARRTWRDRSDGLLRIGDTLLAHPVRLAGKVPIRRPLREALTQRAFETWIHQDDIHAAIALPPVVPEPAHLARILGFGLALLPGAMDAAGRGRPGTSVRLVLTGPGGDQHLMALSARGPGDSPPVAEVEMPADRFGRLLAGRVKVTGSVAVITGDRPAALDLLAVAATMGCE
;
A
#
# COMPACT_ATOMS: atom_id res chain seq x y z
N MET A 1 43.67 -10.72 48.49
CA MET A 1 44.18 -9.53 47.77
C MET A 1 44.18 -9.89 46.32
N VAL A 2 43.09 -9.62 45.59
CA VAL A 2 42.97 -9.98 44.18
C VAL A 2 43.43 -8.75 43.39
N TRP A 3 44.48 -8.87 42.63
CA TRP A 3 44.97 -7.83 41.75
C TRP A 3 43.96 -7.62 40.60
N PRO A 4 43.64 -6.38 40.22
CA PRO A 4 42.86 -6.14 39.01
C PRO A 4 43.73 -6.53 37.81
N MET A 5 43.36 -7.58 37.10
CA MET A 5 43.92 -7.89 35.80
C MET A 5 43.69 -6.69 34.89
N SER A 6 44.75 -6.05 34.43
CA SER A 6 44.70 -5.10 33.33
C SER A 6 44.00 -5.81 32.16
N ARG A 7 42.94 -5.22 31.64
CA ARG A 7 42.27 -5.73 30.43
C ARG A 7 43.23 -5.48 29.24
N GLU A 8 44.24 -6.31 29.09
CA GLU A 8 45.02 -6.35 27.85
C GLU A 8 44.10 -6.88 26.77
N HIS A 9 43.97 -6.11 25.70
CA HIS A 9 43.19 -6.55 24.55
C HIS A 9 44.03 -7.60 23.79
N PRO A 10 43.41 -8.73 23.38
CA PRO A 10 44.14 -9.77 22.64
C PRO A 10 44.25 -9.38 21.15
N ASP A 11 44.84 -8.20 20.88
CA ASP A 11 44.85 -7.55 19.56
C ASP A 11 45.43 -8.48 18.47
N ASP A 12 46.51 -9.25 18.80
CA ASP A 12 47.13 -10.18 17.86
C ASP A 12 46.29 -11.42 17.52
N LEU A 13 45.20 -11.69 18.28
CA LEU A 13 44.37 -12.87 18.12
C LEU A 13 42.97 -12.51 17.54
N LEU A 14 42.62 -11.24 17.48
CA LEU A 14 41.26 -10.81 17.03
C LEU A 14 41.03 -11.13 15.56
N GLU A 15 42.01 -10.96 14.69
CA GLU A 15 41.87 -11.32 13.28
C GLU A 15 41.72 -12.83 13.11
N ALA A 16 42.56 -13.65 13.76
CA ALA A 16 42.46 -15.10 13.74
C ALA A 16 41.09 -15.56 14.28
N TYR A 17 40.59 -14.92 15.34
CA TYR A 17 39.26 -15.17 15.87
C TYR A 17 38.15 -14.79 14.89
N ALA A 18 38.31 -13.67 14.20
CA ALA A 18 37.33 -13.22 13.19
C ALA A 18 37.16 -14.23 12.04
N PHE A 19 38.24 -14.93 11.69
CA PHE A 19 38.25 -15.92 10.59
C PHE A 19 38.05 -17.39 11.05
N GLY A 20 37.89 -17.62 12.34
CA GLY A 20 37.71 -18.97 12.90
C GLY A 20 38.98 -19.78 13.10
N ASP A 21 40.16 -19.16 12.95
CA ASP A 21 41.48 -19.80 13.09
C ASP A 21 42.10 -19.64 14.50
N CYS A 22 41.38 -19.00 15.42
CA CYS A 22 41.83 -18.80 16.79
C CYS A 22 41.44 -19.97 17.68
N SER A 23 42.47 -20.65 18.25
CA SER A 23 42.31 -21.77 19.18
C SER A 23 42.29 -21.35 20.66
N SER A 24 42.48 -20.06 20.99
CA SER A 24 42.49 -19.58 22.36
C SER A 24 41.08 -19.52 22.94
N PRO A 25 40.77 -20.21 24.05
CA PRO A 25 39.45 -20.26 24.63
C PRO A 25 38.99 -18.92 25.27
N ASP A 26 39.93 -18.02 25.58
CA ASP A 26 39.66 -16.79 26.33
C ASP A 26 39.25 -15.62 25.42
N VAL A 27 39.55 -15.69 24.12
CA VAL A 27 39.24 -14.59 23.17
C VAL A 27 37.76 -14.41 22.94
N GLY A 28 36.98 -15.47 22.82
CA GLY A 28 35.54 -15.41 22.61
C GLY A 28 34.79 -14.71 23.74
N PRO A 29 35.00 -15.12 25.03
CA PRO A 29 34.42 -14.41 26.17
C PRO A 29 34.84 -12.94 26.23
N HIS A 30 36.14 -12.64 25.97
CA HIS A 30 36.60 -11.25 25.97
C HIS A 30 35.92 -10.40 24.88
N VAL A 31 35.76 -10.93 23.66
CA VAL A 31 35.07 -10.24 22.57
C VAL A 31 33.59 -10.02 22.90
N ALA A 32 32.94 -10.93 23.64
CA ALA A 32 31.56 -10.77 24.09
C ALA A 32 31.38 -9.65 25.13
N ASP A 33 32.42 -9.37 25.95
CA ASP A 33 32.38 -8.42 27.06
C ASP A 33 33.11 -7.09 26.75
N CYS A 34 33.72 -6.93 25.57
CA CYS A 34 34.46 -5.73 25.19
C CYS A 34 34.02 -5.16 23.84
N ASP A 35 33.30 -4.04 23.87
CA ASP A 35 32.77 -3.37 22.68
C ASP A 35 33.85 -3.04 21.65
N LYS A 36 35.04 -2.61 22.09
CA LYS A 36 36.17 -2.29 21.20
C LYS A 36 36.65 -3.52 20.42
N CYS A 37 36.82 -4.69 21.10
CA CYS A 37 37.25 -5.91 20.46
C CYS A 37 36.16 -6.52 19.56
N ALA A 38 34.87 -6.38 19.95
CA ALA A 38 33.74 -6.76 19.11
C ALA A 38 33.69 -5.95 17.81
N GLU A 39 33.91 -4.62 17.89
CA GLU A 39 33.96 -3.75 16.69
C GLU A 39 35.13 -4.13 15.76
N LEU A 40 36.31 -4.38 16.30
CA LEU A 40 37.49 -4.82 15.49
C LEU A 40 37.23 -6.14 14.78
N VAL A 41 36.65 -7.13 15.46
CA VAL A 41 36.26 -8.43 14.86
C VAL A 41 35.20 -8.24 13.75
N GLU A 42 34.23 -7.36 13.96
CA GLU A 42 33.21 -7.04 12.95
C GLU A 42 33.83 -6.38 11.70
N VAL A 43 34.78 -5.45 11.88
CA VAL A 43 35.53 -4.82 10.78
C VAL A 43 36.37 -5.85 10.02
N ALA A 44 37.06 -6.74 10.74
CA ALA A 44 37.85 -7.80 10.11
C ALA A 44 36.98 -8.75 9.28
N ARG A 45 35.82 -9.17 9.79
CA ARG A 45 34.84 -10.01 9.06
C ARG A 45 34.28 -9.32 7.81
N LYS A 46 33.95 -8.03 7.90
CA LYS A 46 33.53 -7.25 6.74
C LYS A 46 34.61 -7.14 5.68
N SER A 47 35.83 -6.86 6.10
CA SER A 47 36.99 -6.77 5.19
C SER A 47 37.26 -8.09 4.47
N ALA A 48 37.18 -9.23 5.19
CA ALA A 48 37.29 -10.55 4.59
C ALA A 48 36.19 -10.86 3.58
N GLY A 49 34.93 -10.43 3.89
CA GLY A 49 33.83 -10.55 2.95
C GLY A 49 34.12 -9.81 1.63
N TRP A 50 34.72 -8.63 1.68
CA TRP A 50 35.14 -7.88 0.48
C TRP A 50 36.28 -8.58 -0.28
N LEU A 51 37.27 -9.14 0.42
CA LEU A 51 38.37 -9.87 -0.21
C LEU A 51 37.92 -11.21 -0.82
N ALA A 52 36.99 -11.90 -0.17
CA ALA A 52 36.41 -13.15 -0.68
C ALA A 52 35.62 -12.94 -1.99
N VAL A 53 35.00 -11.78 -2.19
CA VAL A 53 34.31 -11.43 -3.45
C VAL A 53 35.29 -11.43 -4.64
N SER A 54 36.55 -11.04 -4.44
CA SER A 54 37.59 -11.03 -5.50
C SER A 54 38.03 -12.43 -5.94
N GLN A 55 37.75 -13.46 -5.13
CA GLN A 55 38.11 -14.86 -5.41
C GLN A 55 36.95 -15.70 -5.94
N LEU A 56 35.75 -15.10 -6.02
CA LEU A 56 34.59 -15.79 -6.61
C LEU A 56 34.86 -16.05 -8.09
N ALA A 57 34.67 -17.29 -8.51
CA ALA A 57 34.72 -17.64 -9.92
C ALA A 57 33.68 -16.82 -10.68
N ALA A 58 34.05 -16.34 -11.86
CA ALA A 58 33.07 -15.64 -12.71
C ALA A 58 31.83 -16.50 -12.88
N PRO A 59 30.62 -15.92 -12.74
CA PRO A 59 29.39 -16.68 -12.89
C PRO A 59 29.34 -17.34 -14.29
N PRO A 60 28.76 -18.54 -14.40
CA PRO A 60 28.64 -19.24 -15.69
C PRO A 60 28.05 -18.33 -16.78
N ALA A 61 28.62 -18.40 -17.98
CA ALA A 61 28.09 -17.65 -19.11
C ALA A 61 26.59 -17.88 -19.25
N GLY A 62 25.81 -16.81 -19.45
CA GLY A 62 24.35 -16.84 -19.55
C GLY A 62 23.58 -16.95 -18.21
N LEU A 63 24.25 -17.05 -17.05
CA LEU A 63 23.54 -17.07 -15.75
C LEU A 63 22.71 -15.80 -15.57
N ARG A 64 23.29 -14.62 -15.87
CA ARG A 64 22.59 -13.34 -15.79
C ARG A 64 21.32 -13.36 -16.63
N GLU A 65 21.39 -13.87 -17.84
CA GLU A 65 20.26 -13.92 -18.77
C GLU A 65 19.18 -14.91 -18.32
N ARG A 66 19.57 -16.06 -17.78
CA ARG A 66 18.63 -17.01 -17.17
C ARG A 66 17.96 -16.43 -15.92
N VAL A 67 18.70 -15.76 -15.05
CA VAL A 67 18.14 -15.10 -13.86
C VAL A 67 17.19 -13.98 -14.26
N LEU A 68 17.56 -13.13 -15.23
CA LEU A 68 16.70 -12.06 -15.72
C LEU A 68 15.46 -12.62 -16.43
N THR A 69 15.59 -13.70 -17.21
CA THR A 69 14.45 -14.36 -17.86
C THR A 69 13.52 -14.98 -16.82
N ALA A 70 14.06 -15.69 -15.84
CA ALA A 70 13.27 -16.24 -14.74
C ALA A 70 12.61 -15.13 -13.90
N ALA A 71 13.32 -14.05 -13.59
CA ALA A 71 12.77 -12.90 -12.89
C ALA A 71 11.67 -12.20 -13.71
N ARG A 72 11.82 -12.11 -15.04
CA ARG A 72 10.78 -11.55 -15.92
C ARG A 72 9.57 -12.46 -16.07
N SER A 73 9.75 -13.79 -16.05
CA SER A 73 8.64 -14.74 -16.10
C SER A 73 7.83 -14.79 -14.79
N VAL A 74 8.45 -14.45 -13.67
CA VAL A 74 7.82 -14.34 -12.35
C VAL A 74 7.31 -12.91 -12.10
N ARG A 75 7.95 -11.90 -12.70
CA ARG A 75 7.47 -10.51 -12.64
C ARG A 75 6.23 -10.39 -13.50
N ALA A 76 5.13 -9.90 -12.91
CA ALA A 76 4.05 -9.36 -13.70
C ALA A 76 4.63 -8.37 -14.74
N PRO A 77 4.14 -8.35 -15.99
CA PRO A 77 4.59 -7.39 -16.98
C PRO A 77 4.58 -5.99 -16.38
N VAL A 78 5.58 -5.17 -16.72
CA VAL A 78 5.64 -3.75 -16.27
C VAL A 78 4.32 -3.12 -16.68
N SER A 79 3.41 -3.07 -15.72
CA SER A 79 2.07 -2.59 -15.94
C SER A 79 2.13 -1.08 -16.18
N THR A 80 1.28 -0.58 -17.06
CA THR A 80 1.06 0.85 -17.24
C THR A 80 0.81 1.51 -15.89
N SER A 81 1.08 2.79 -15.75
CA SER A 81 0.83 3.55 -14.52
C SER A 81 -0.59 3.34 -13.96
N ALA A 82 -1.54 2.90 -14.80
CA ALA A 82 -2.90 2.56 -14.41
C ALA A 82 -3.01 1.35 -13.45
N VAL A 83 -2.09 0.41 -13.53
CA VAL A 83 -2.13 -0.84 -12.74
C VAL A 83 -1.17 -0.79 -11.55
N GLN A 84 -0.15 0.10 -11.59
CA GLN A 84 0.90 0.18 -10.57
C GLN A 84 0.36 0.38 -9.15
N ALA A 85 -0.66 1.21 -8.99
CA ALA A 85 -1.28 1.41 -7.68
C ALA A 85 -1.85 0.10 -7.10
N TYR A 86 -2.50 -0.73 -7.93
CA TYR A 86 -3.01 -2.02 -7.48
C TYR A 86 -1.87 -3.03 -7.22
N VAL A 87 -0.85 -3.07 -8.07
CA VAL A 87 0.36 -3.92 -7.87
C VAL A 87 1.00 -3.66 -6.52
N SER A 88 1.22 -2.37 -6.16
CA SER A 88 1.81 -1.97 -4.89
C SER A 88 0.93 -2.40 -3.72
N GLN A 89 -0.36 -2.06 -3.76
CA GLN A 89 -1.28 -2.38 -2.66
C GLN A 89 -1.50 -3.89 -2.49
N ALA A 90 -1.53 -4.66 -3.58
CA ALA A 90 -1.61 -6.12 -3.52
C ALA A 90 -0.35 -6.75 -2.90
N ALA A 91 0.85 -6.21 -3.20
CA ALA A 91 2.10 -6.67 -2.61
C ALA A 91 2.15 -6.39 -1.10
N GLU A 92 1.78 -5.16 -0.68
CA GLU A 92 1.74 -4.76 0.73
C GLU A 92 0.72 -5.58 1.53
N MET A 93 -0.49 -5.74 1.00
CA MET A 93 -1.53 -6.59 1.61
C MET A 93 -1.05 -8.04 1.70
N GLY A 94 -0.42 -8.59 0.64
CA GLY A 94 0.13 -9.95 0.66
C GLY A 94 1.13 -10.15 1.80
N ALA A 95 2.06 -9.20 1.98
CA ALA A 95 3.04 -9.23 3.06
C ALA A 95 2.37 -9.15 4.46
N LEU A 96 1.36 -8.28 4.61
CA LEU A 96 0.57 -8.21 5.85
C LEU A 96 -0.09 -9.55 6.16
N LEU A 97 -0.82 -10.12 5.19
CA LEU A 97 -1.55 -11.38 5.38
C LEU A 97 -0.64 -12.57 5.70
N ASP A 98 0.61 -12.57 5.22
CA ASP A 98 1.62 -13.58 5.54
C ASP A 98 2.12 -13.48 6.98
N SER A 99 2.08 -12.29 7.57
CA SER A 99 2.53 -12.03 8.94
C SER A 99 1.49 -12.31 10.01
N LEU A 100 0.20 -12.48 9.64
CA LEU A 100 -0.89 -12.61 10.60
C LEU A 100 -0.88 -13.97 11.33
N THR A 101 -0.99 -13.91 12.64
CA THR A 101 -1.23 -15.09 13.49
C THR A 101 -2.69 -15.59 13.35
N PRO A 102 -2.98 -16.86 13.71
CA PRO A 102 -4.35 -17.39 13.70
C PRO A 102 -5.35 -16.54 14.52
N ALA A 103 -4.92 -15.96 15.63
CA ALA A 103 -5.76 -15.09 16.45
C ALA A 103 -6.09 -13.77 15.74
N GLN A 104 -5.11 -13.16 15.04
CA GLN A 104 -5.31 -11.92 14.28
C GLN A 104 -6.26 -12.09 13.11
N TRP A 105 -6.31 -13.26 12.47
CA TRP A 105 -7.30 -13.59 11.46
C TRP A 105 -8.75 -13.55 11.97
N GLN A 106 -8.96 -13.71 13.28
CA GLN A 106 -10.27 -13.64 13.93
C GLN A 106 -10.55 -12.28 14.58
N ALA A 107 -9.59 -11.34 14.56
CA ALA A 107 -9.76 -10.03 15.16
C ALA A 107 -10.92 -9.26 14.48
N PRO A 108 -11.77 -8.57 15.27
CA PRO A 108 -12.84 -7.74 14.72
C PRO A 108 -12.26 -6.45 14.12
N THR A 109 -12.73 -6.07 12.95
CA THR A 109 -12.43 -4.80 12.30
C THR A 109 -13.44 -3.71 12.70
N VAL A 110 -13.21 -2.48 12.27
CA VAL A 110 -14.05 -1.31 12.65
C VAL A 110 -15.52 -1.43 12.24
N ASP A 111 -15.81 -2.21 11.22
CA ASP A 111 -17.17 -2.49 10.72
C ASP A 111 -17.80 -3.76 11.33
N GLY A 112 -17.11 -4.39 12.30
CA GLY A 112 -17.55 -5.59 13.01
C GLY A 112 -17.31 -6.91 12.27
N ARG A 113 -16.82 -6.89 11.04
CA ARG A 113 -16.38 -8.09 10.34
C ARG A 113 -15.07 -8.60 10.95
N ARG A 114 -14.77 -9.90 10.82
CA ARG A 114 -13.45 -10.42 11.14
C ARG A 114 -12.48 -10.11 10.01
N VAL A 115 -11.19 -10.02 10.31
CA VAL A 115 -10.13 -9.87 9.30
C VAL A 115 -10.30 -10.89 8.17
N ARG A 116 -10.56 -12.17 8.51
CA ARG A 116 -10.82 -13.21 7.51
C ARG A 116 -11.97 -12.85 6.55
N ASP A 117 -13.07 -12.34 7.08
CA ASP A 117 -14.27 -12.04 6.28
C ASP A 117 -14.04 -10.82 5.41
N LEU A 118 -13.24 -9.85 5.88
CA LEU A 118 -12.80 -8.70 5.11
C LEU A 118 -11.92 -9.10 3.92
N VAL A 119 -10.98 -10.03 4.13
CA VAL A 119 -10.13 -10.57 3.05
C VAL A 119 -10.96 -11.35 2.02
N LEU A 120 -11.97 -12.10 2.47
CA LEU A 120 -12.91 -12.78 1.56
C LEU A 120 -13.77 -11.78 0.77
N HIS A 121 -14.15 -10.64 1.36
CA HIS A 121 -14.82 -9.55 0.64
C HIS A 121 -13.95 -8.98 -0.47
N LEU A 122 -12.68 -8.66 -0.19
CA LEU A 122 -11.73 -8.23 -1.23
C LEU A 122 -11.59 -9.27 -2.33
N ALA A 123 -11.41 -10.54 -1.95
CA ALA A 123 -11.33 -11.63 -2.90
C ALA A 123 -12.60 -11.75 -3.76
N GLY A 124 -13.78 -11.52 -3.18
CA GLY A 124 -15.06 -11.52 -3.90
C GLY A 124 -15.08 -10.46 -5.00
N ASN A 125 -14.67 -9.25 -4.68
CA ASN A 125 -14.63 -8.13 -5.62
C ASN A 125 -13.61 -8.36 -6.75
N ASP A 126 -12.42 -8.88 -6.43
CA ASP A 126 -11.41 -9.26 -7.44
C ASP A 126 -11.93 -10.37 -8.35
N GLY A 127 -12.63 -11.37 -7.77
CA GLY A 127 -13.27 -12.46 -8.52
C GLY A 127 -14.36 -11.99 -9.47
N ASN A 128 -15.13 -10.95 -9.11
CA ASN A 128 -16.14 -10.36 -9.99
C ASN A 128 -15.50 -9.72 -11.23
N VAL A 129 -14.38 -9.02 -11.08
CA VAL A 129 -13.64 -8.44 -12.22
C VAL A 129 -13.10 -9.55 -13.12
N LEU A 130 -12.50 -10.60 -12.55
CA LEU A 130 -12.00 -11.75 -13.33
C LEU A 130 -13.12 -12.47 -14.09
N ALA A 131 -14.29 -12.63 -13.47
CA ALA A 131 -15.45 -13.24 -14.13
C ALA A 131 -15.93 -12.40 -15.32
N ASP A 132 -15.93 -11.06 -15.19
CA ASP A 132 -16.29 -10.17 -16.29
C ASP A 132 -15.30 -10.21 -17.45
N LEU A 133 -14.05 -10.61 -17.18
CA LEU A 133 -12.98 -10.80 -18.18
C LEU A 133 -12.97 -12.22 -18.76
N GLY A 134 -13.88 -13.10 -18.33
CA GLY A 134 -13.94 -14.48 -18.80
C GLY A 134 -12.86 -15.40 -18.22
N THR A 135 -12.17 -14.98 -17.16
CA THR A 135 -11.10 -15.72 -16.47
C THR A 135 -11.42 -15.98 -15.00
N PRO A 136 -12.55 -16.64 -14.67
CA PRO A 136 -12.95 -16.83 -13.29
C PRO A 136 -11.93 -17.70 -12.52
N VAL A 137 -11.61 -17.29 -11.30
CA VAL A 137 -10.75 -18.03 -10.38
C VAL A 137 -11.61 -18.55 -9.22
N ALA A 138 -11.63 -19.87 -9.04
CA ALA A 138 -12.41 -20.53 -8.00
C ALA A 138 -11.96 -20.08 -6.60
N ALA A 139 -12.90 -20.02 -5.65
CA ALA A 139 -12.56 -19.83 -4.25
C ALA A 139 -11.97 -21.13 -3.69
N THR A 140 -10.95 -20.99 -2.86
CA THR A 140 -10.43 -22.08 -2.01
C THR A 140 -11.09 -21.99 -0.62
N GLY A 141 -10.96 -22.98 0.23
CA GLY A 141 -11.45 -22.90 1.61
C GLY A 141 -10.68 -21.93 2.50
N ASP A 142 -9.53 -21.44 2.04
CA ASP A 142 -8.63 -20.52 2.74
C ASP A 142 -8.77 -19.09 2.19
N ALA A 143 -9.01 -18.12 3.08
CA ALA A 143 -9.26 -16.72 2.71
C ALA A 143 -8.04 -16.06 2.07
N ARG A 144 -6.84 -16.28 2.65
CA ARG A 144 -5.58 -15.72 2.14
C ARG A 144 -5.28 -16.25 0.75
N ARG A 145 -5.38 -17.58 0.58
CA ARG A 145 -5.13 -18.23 -0.71
C ARG A 145 -6.13 -17.78 -1.76
N THR A 146 -7.44 -17.74 -1.41
CA THR A 146 -8.48 -17.27 -2.33
C THR A 146 -8.22 -15.85 -2.82
N TRP A 147 -7.87 -14.94 -1.90
CA TRP A 147 -7.55 -13.57 -2.27
C TRP A 147 -6.28 -13.51 -3.14
N ARG A 148 -5.23 -14.22 -2.76
CA ARG A 148 -3.95 -14.23 -3.50
C ARG A 148 -4.15 -14.76 -4.92
N ASP A 149 -4.81 -15.89 -5.10
CA ASP A 149 -5.04 -16.49 -6.41
C ASP A 149 -5.81 -15.52 -7.34
N ARG A 150 -6.75 -14.75 -6.80
CA ARG A 150 -7.55 -13.77 -7.55
C ARG A 150 -6.79 -12.48 -7.81
N SER A 151 -6.09 -11.95 -6.85
CA SER A 151 -5.24 -10.76 -7.07
C SER A 151 -4.14 -11.05 -8.08
N ASP A 152 -3.48 -12.21 -8.00
CA ASP A 152 -2.52 -12.67 -9.00
C ASP A 152 -3.15 -12.84 -10.38
N GLY A 153 -4.39 -13.28 -10.44
CA GLY A 153 -5.17 -13.34 -11.68
C GLY A 153 -5.30 -11.97 -12.32
N LEU A 154 -5.66 -10.95 -11.54
CA LEU A 154 -5.76 -9.55 -12.01
C LEU A 154 -4.41 -8.99 -12.43
N LEU A 155 -3.33 -9.32 -11.72
CA LEU A 155 -1.98 -8.84 -12.02
C LEU A 155 -1.38 -9.45 -13.31
N ARG A 156 -1.91 -10.58 -13.78
CA ARG A 156 -1.50 -11.22 -15.04
C ARG A 156 -2.25 -10.72 -16.27
N ILE A 157 -3.24 -9.85 -16.09
CA ILE A 157 -4.03 -9.32 -17.20
C ILE A 157 -3.16 -8.41 -18.06
N GLY A 158 -3.18 -8.64 -19.37
CA GLY A 158 -2.44 -7.83 -20.32
C GLY A 158 -3.05 -6.44 -20.54
N ASP A 159 -2.22 -5.49 -20.95
CA ASP A 159 -2.59 -4.09 -21.19
C ASP A 159 -3.71 -3.93 -22.23
N THR A 160 -3.86 -4.88 -23.15
CA THR A 160 -4.90 -4.88 -24.19
C THR A 160 -6.33 -4.90 -23.63
N LEU A 161 -6.50 -5.39 -22.40
CA LEU A 161 -7.80 -5.47 -21.73
C LEU A 161 -8.11 -4.25 -20.84
N LEU A 162 -7.21 -3.29 -20.67
CA LEU A 162 -7.40 -2.14 -19.77
C LEU A 162 -8.59 -1.25 -20.15
N ALA A 163 -9.04 -1.27 -21.39
CA ALA A 163 -10.25 -0.57 -21.84
C ALA A 163 -11.53 -1.41 -21.73
N HIS A 164 -11.41 -2.72 -21.43
CA HIS A 164 -12.57 -3.62 -21.33
C HIS A 164 -13.50 -3.20 -20.19
N PRO A 165 -14.83 -3.12 -20.42
CA PRO A 165 -15.78 -2.70 -19.40
C PRO A 165 -16.02 -3.84 -18.40
N VAL A 166 -15.73 -3.59 -17.12
CA VAL A 166 -15.95 -4.52 -16.01
C VAL A 166 -16.78 -3.83 -14.91
N ARG A 167 -17.37 -4.63 -14.01
CA ARG A 167 -18.11 -4.10 -12.87
C ARG A 167 -17.17 -3.44 -11.86
N LEU A 168 -17.56 -2.26 -11.39
CA LEU A 168 -17.01 -1.71 -10.16
C LEU A 168 -17.65 -2.40 -8.94
N ALA A 169 -16.92 -2.47 -7.84
CA ALA A 169 -17.51 -2.82 -6.56
C ALA A 169 -18.44 -1.67 -6.08
N GLY A 170 -19.49 -2.03 -5.37
CA GLY A 170 -20.46 -1.11 -4.82
C GLY A 170 -21.90 -1.61 -4.98
N LYS A 171 -22.83 -0.92 -4.29
CA LYS A 171 -24.26 -1.31 -4.27
C LYS A 171 -24.94 -1.17 -5.64
N VAL A 172 -24.46 -0.24 -6.47
CA VAL A 172 -25.00 0.00 -7.81
C VAL A 172 -24.07 -0.62 -8.85
N PRO A 173 -24.56 -1.52 -9.73
CA PRO A 173 -23.73 -2.16 -10.73
C PRO A 173 -23.35 -1.15 -11.84
N ILE A 174 -22.22 -0.49 -11.68
CA ILE A 174 -21.62 0.41 -12.68
C ILE A 174 -20.51 -0.33 -13.41
N ARG A 175 -20.52 -0.28 -14.75
CA ARG A 175 -19.42 -0.80 -15.57
C ARG A 175 -18.49 0.33 -16.00
N ARG A 176 -17.20 0.11 -15.84
CA ARG A 176 -16.14 1.06 -16.18
C ARG A 176 -14.97 0.32 -16.80
N PRO A 177 -14.08 1.00 -17.54
CA PRO A 177 -12.86 0.37 -18.03
C PRO A 177 -12.06 -0.33 -16.93
N LEU A 178 -11.45 -1.48 -17.23
CA LEU A 178 -10.65 -2.26 -16.28
C LEU A 178 -9.59 -1.40 -15.57
N ARG A 179 -8.94 -0.45 -16.26
CA ARG A 179 -7.97 0.46 -15.62
C ARG A 179 -8.56 1.26 -14.44
N GLU A 180 -9.85 1.59 -14.51
CA GLU A 180 -10.56 2.30 -13.43
C GLU A 180 -10.96 1.33 -12.31
N ALA A 181 -11.39 0.14 -12.69
CA ALA A 181 -11.67 -0.92 -11.72
C ALA A 181 -10.42 -1.31 -10.92
N LEU A 182 -9.25 -1.41 -11.56
CA LEU A 182 -7.98 -1.67 -10.85
C LEU A 182 -7.59 -0.53 -9.91
N THR A 183 -7.89 0.73 -10.27
CA THR A 183 -7.71 1.87 -9.35
C THR A 183 -8.65 1.77 -8.15
N GLN A 184 -9.91 1.37 -8.37
CA GLN A 184 -10.85 1.10 -7.27
C GLN A 184 -10.37 -0.07 -6.41
N ARG A 185 -9.85 -1.16 -7.02
CA ARG A 185 -9.28 -2.29 -6.26
C ARG A 185 -8.10 -1.84 -5.39
N ALA A 186 -7.22 -0.97 -5.92
CA ALA A 186 -6.12 -0.38 -5.15
C ALA A 186 -6.64 0.40 -3.94
N PHE A 187 -7.67 1.22 -4.14
CA PHE A 187 -8.32 1.97 -3.06
C PHE A 187 -8.88 1.05 -1.97
N GLU A 188 -9.68 0.04 -2.34
CA GLU A 188 -10.26 -0.89 -1.37
C GLU A 188 -9.20 -1.71 -0.64
N THR A 189 -8.17 -2.17 -1.36
CA THR A 189 -7.07 -2.92 -0.76
C THR A 189 -6.35 -2.07 0.29
N TRP A 190 -6.04 -0.80 -0.01
CA TRP A 190 -5.44 0.12 0.94
C TRP A 190 -6.32 0.33 2.19
N ILE A 191 -7.59 0.69 1.99
CA ILE A 191 -8.50 0.99 3.11
C ILE A 191 -8.71 -0.23 4.00
N HIS A 192 -8.86 -1.41 3.41
CA HIS A 192 -9.03 -2.63 4.20
C HIS A 192 -7.72 -3.10 4.84
N GLN A 193 -6.56 -2.77 4.28
CA GLN A 193 -5.28 -2.92 4.97
C GLN A 193 -5.22 -2.04 6.23
N ASP A 194 -5.67 -0.78 6.14
CA ASP A 194 -5.81 0.12 7.29
C ASP A 194 -6.79 -0.45 8.34
N ASP A 195 -7.93 -1.01 7.92
CA ASP A 195 -8.89 -1.66 8.81
C ASP A 195 -8.27 -2.85 9.54
N ILE A 196 -7.44 -3.65 8.87
CA ILE A 196 -6.70 -4.76 9.49
C ILE A 196 -5.64 -4.23 10.45
N HIS A 197 -4.86 -3.21 10.05
CA HIS A 197 -3.87 -2.57 10.91
C HIS A 197 -4.51 -2.07 12.21
N ALA A 198 -5.65 -1.39 12.11
CA ALA A 198 -6.39 -0.93 13.28
C ALA A 198 -6.85 -2.10 14.18
N ALA A 199 -7.32 -3.20 13.60
CA ALA A 199 -7.79 -4.38 14.33
C ALA A 199 -6.66 -5.09 15.10
N ILE A 200 -5.40 -4.97 14.66
CA ILE A 200 -4.25 -5.61 15.30
C ILE A 200 -3.27 -4.61 15.93
N ALA A 201 -3.73 -3.37 16.14
CA ALA A 201 -2.99 -2.28 16.78
C ALA A 201 -1.66 -1.91 16.07
N LEU A 202 -1.61 -1.98 14.75
CA LEU A 202 -0.53 -1.45 13.93
C LEU A 202 -0.84 -0.01 13.46
N PRO A 203 0.20 0.80 13.16
CA PRO A 203 -0.01 2.14 12.61
C PRO A 203 -0.65 2.07 11.21
N PRO A 204 -1.43 3.10 10.83
CA PRO A 204 -2.01 3.18 9.49
C PRO A 204 -0.92 3.31 8.43
N VAL A 205 -1.19 2.78 7.24
CA VAL A 205 -0.33 2.92 6.07
C VAL A 205 -0.85 3.95 5.09
N VAL A 206 0.06 4.59 4.36
CA VAL A 206 -0.29 5.54 3.31
C VAL A 206 0.36 5.05 2.02
N PRO A 207 -0.39 4.94 0.91
CA PRO A 207 0.17 4.58 -0.38
C PRO A 207 1.29 5.53 -0.81
N GLU A 208 2.20 5.05 -1.66
CA GLU A 208 3.16 5.91 -2.33
C GLU A 208 2.47 7.14 -2.95
N PRO A 209 3.07 8.35 -2.91
CA PRO A 209 2.41 9.60 -3.33
C PRO A 209 1.75 9.55 -4.72
N ALA A 210 2.41 8.94 -5.70
CA ALA A 210 1.86 8.81 -7.06
C ALA A 210 0.64 7.86 -7.12
N HIS A 211 0.63 6.80 -6.29
CA HIS A 211 -0.48 5.88 -6.18
C HIS A 211 -1.66 6.50 -5.45
N LEU A 212 -1.39 7.22 -4.35
CA LEU A 212 -2.42 7.97 -3.62
C LEU A 212 -3.09 9.00 -4.53
N ALA A 213 -2.30 9.83 -5.23
CA ALA A 213 -2.84 10.82 -6.17
C ALA A 213 -3.75 10.19 -7.23
N ARG A 214 -3.38 9.02 -7.77
CA ARG A 214 -4.23 8.27 -8.73
C ARG A 214 -5.53 7.79 -8.11
N ILE A 215 -5.46 7.19 -6.91
CA ILE A 215 -6.64 6.72 -6.17
C ILE A 215 -7.60 7.88 -5.91
N LEU A 216 -7.08 9.01 -5.42
CA LEU A 216 -7.88 10.19 -5.14
C LEU A 216 -8.47 10.79 -6.42
N GLY A 217 -7.67 10.89 -7.49
CA GLY A 217 -8.13 11.38 -8.80
C GLY A 217 -9.32 10.59 -9.36
N PHE A 218 -9.34 9.27 -9.15
CA PHE A 218 -10.50 8.44 -9.51
C PHE A 218 -11.76 8.81 -8.70
N GLY A 219 -11.65 8.95 -7.37
CA GLY A 219 -12.74 9.36 -6.51
C GLY A 219 -13.26 10.77 -6.85
N LEU A 220 -12.34 11.72 -7.06
CA LEU A 220 -12.66 13.09 -7.44
C LEU A 220 -13.40 13.16 -8.78
N ALA A 221 -13.03 12.33 -9.75
CA ALA A 221 -13.73 12.27 -11.06
C ALA A 221 -15.19 11.78 -10.95
N LEU A 222 -15.50 10.98 -9.95
CA LEU A 222 -16.88 10.49 -9.71
C LEU A 222 -17.72 11.44 -8.87
N LEU A 223 -17.09 12.31 -8.09
CA LEU A 223 -17.74 13.13 -7.07
C LEU A 223 -18.83 14.09 -7.62
N PRO A 224 -18.64 14.78 -8.77
CA PRO A 224 -19.72 15.64 -9.32
C PRO A 224 -20.99 14.87 -9.65
N GLY A 225 -20.89 13.67 -10.20
CA GLY A 225 -22.04 12.80 -10.44
C GLY A 225 -22.69 12.30 -9.14
N ALA A 226 -21.88 12.01 -8.13
CA ALA A 226 -22.36 11.63 -6.81
C ALA A 226 -23.11 12.79 -6.12
N MET A 227 -22.67 14.04 -6.30
CA MET A 227 -23.39 15.23 -5.82
C MET A 227 -24.80 15.32 -6.41
N ASP A 228 -24.92 15.12 -7.74
CA ASP A 228 -26.23 15.12 -8.41
C ASP A 228 -27.11 13.96 -7.92
N ALA A 229 -26.58 12.77 -7.82
CA ALA A 229 -27.28 11.59 -7.34
C ALA A 229 -27.76 11.74 -5.89
N ALA A 230 -27.02 12.46 -5.05
CA ALA A 230 -27.40 12.77 -3.67
C ALA A 230 -28.40 13.93 -3.55
N GLY A 231 -28.84 14.55 -4.66
CA GLY A 231 -29.69 15.71 -4.66
C GLY A 231 -29.03 16.99 -4.11
N ARG A 232 -27.70 17.02 -4.08
CA ARG A 232 -26.86 18.15 -3.60
C ARG A 232 -26.11 18.85 -4.73
N GLY A 233 -26.40 18.49 -5.97
CA GLY A 233 -25.84 19.11 -7.15
C GLY A 233 -26.12 20.59 -7.25
N ARG A 234 -25.10 21.42 -7.53
CA ARG A 234 -25.21 22.87 -7.77
C ARG A 234 -24.55 23.20 -9.11
N PRO A 235 -25.27 23.10 -10.24
CA PRO A 235 -24.74 23.40 -11.56
C PRO A 235 -24.07 24.77 -11.64
N GLY A 236 -22.96 24.89 -12.33
CA GLY A 236 -22.23 26.15 -12.48
C GLY A 236 -21.45 26.60 -11.22
N THR A 237 -21.44 25.80 -10.17
CA THR A 237 -20.78 26.12 -8.91
C THR A 237 -19.61 25.17 -8.68
N SER A 238 -18.51 25.69 -8.10
CA SER A 238 -17.33 24.91 -7.76
C SER A 238 -16.79 25.21 -6.36
N VAL A 239 -16.05 24.27 -5.82
CA VAL A 239 -15.26 24.38 -4.59
C VAL A 239 -13.80 24.09 -4.94
N ARG A 240 -12.87 24.89 -4.42
CA ARG A 240 -11.45 24.58 -4.47
C ARG A 240 -11.12 23.59 -3.38
N LEU A 241 -10.63 22.41 -3.75
CA LEU A 241 -10.15 21.38 -2.82
C LEU A 241 -8.62 21.37 -2.85
N VAL A 242 -8.00 21.69 -1.73
CA VAL A 242 -6.55 21.69 -1.54
C VAL A 242 -6.20 20.48 -0.70
N LEU A 243 -5.66 19.44 -1.34
CA LEU A 243 -5.17 18.24 -0.68
C LEU A 243 -3.69 18.42 -0.36
N THR A 244 -3.34 18.47 0.92
CA THR A 244 -1.97 18.72 1.38
C THR A 244 -1.21 17.44 1.65
N GLY A 245 0.13 17.52 1.70
CA GLY A 245 1.02 16.39 1.97
C GLY A 245 1.30 15.51 0.75
N PRO A 246 1.97 14.36 0.95
CA PRO A 246 2.34 13.45 -0.13
C PRO A 246 1.11 12.95 -0.92
N GLY A 247 1.18 13.03 -2.25
CA GLY A 247 0.08 12.66 -3.13
C GLY A 247 -1.06 13.68 -3.21
N GLY A 248 -0.91 14.83 -2.54
CA GLY A 248 -1.85 15.93 -2.61
C GLY A 248 -1.67 16.81 -3.85
N ASP A 249 -2.73 17.55 -4.18
CA ASP A 249 -2.78 18.53 -5.27
C ASP A 249 -3.98 19.46 -5.05
N GLN A 250 -4.10 20.49 -5.91
CA GLN A 250 -5.25 21.39 -5.90
C GLN A 250 -6.24 21.02 -7.02
N HIS A 251 -7.50 20.95 -6.65
CA HIS A 251 -8.56 20.56 -7.56
C HIS A 251 -9.70 21.58 -7.54
N LEU A 252 -10.17 22.00 -8.72
CA LEU A 252 -11.41 22.73 -8.83
C LEU A 252 -12.56 21.74 -8.98
N MET A 253 -13.29 21.52 -7.89
CA MET A 253 -14.36 20.53 -7.84
C MET A 253 -15.69 21.13 -8.26
N ALA A 254 -16.22 20.73 -9.40
CA ALA A 254 -17.59 21.04 -9.78
C ALA A 254 -18.58 20.40 -8.79
N LEU A 255 -19.58 21.13 -8.35
CA LEU A 255 -20.64 20.60 -7.49
C LEU A 255 -21.80 19.94 -8.28
N SER A 256 -21.60 19.66 -9.55
CA SER A 256 -22.55 18.93 -10.42
C SER A 256 -21.80 18.38 -11.63
N ALA A 257 -22.29 17.27 -12.20
CA ALA A 257 -21.78 16.70 -13.46
C ALA A 257 -21.96 17.66 -14.67
N ARG A 258 -22.74 18.73 -14.54
CA ARG A 258 -22.91 19.78 -15.56
C ARG A 258 -21.72 20.74 -15.64
N GLY A 259 -20.72 20.59 -14.77
CA GLY A 259 -19.50 21.37 -14.75
C GLY A 259 -19.51 22.58 -13.80
N PRO A 260 -18.33 23.19 -13.61
CA PRO A 260 -18.14 24.25 -12.61
C PRO A 260 -18.67 25.64 -13.01
N GLY A 261 -18.96 25.88 -14.29
CA GLY A 261 -19.22 27.24 -14.80
C GLY A 261 -17.97 28.14 -14.80
N ASP A 262 -18.14 29.42 -15.13
CA ASP A 262 -17.06 30.40 -15.25
C ASP A 262 -16.84 31.22 -13.96
N SER A 263 -17.68 30.99 -12.93
CA SER A 263 -17.59 31.74 -11.66
C SER A 263 -16.43 31.22 -10.79
N PRO A 264 -15.81 32.09 -9.99
CA PRO A 264 -14.84 31.68 -8.99
C PRO A 264 -15.41 30.62 -8.04
N PRO A 265 -14.57 29.76 -7.43
CA PRO A 265 -15.01 28.80 -6.44
C PRO A 265 -15.69 29.50 -5.26
N VAL A 266 -16.85 29.01 -4.82
CA VAL A 266 -17.61 29.60 -3.72
C VAL A 266 -17.02 29.29 -2.35
N ALA A 267 -16.20 28.25 -2.25
CA ALA A 267 -15.51 27.86 -1.04
C ALA A 267 -14.14 27.23 -1.36
N GLU A 268 -13.29 27.20 -0.34
CA GLU A 268 -12.05 26.42 -0.34
C GLU A 268 -12.06 25.44 0.84
N VAL A 269 -11.61 24.22 0.58
CA VAL A 269 -11.47 23.15 1.56
C VAL A 269 -10.01 22.67 1.53
N GLU A 270 -9.30 22.79 2.64
CA GLU A 270 -7.95 22.29 2.79
C GLU A 270 -7.91 21.14 3.79
N MET A 271 -7.30 20.00 3.41
CA MET A 271 -7.11 18.84 4.27
C MET A 271 -6.00 17.92 3.75
N PRO A 272 -5.40 17.04 4.61
CA PRO A 272 -4.40 16.07 4.16
C PRO A 272 -4.98 15.08 3.15
N ALA A 273 -4.19 14.76 2.11
CA ALA A 273 -4.57 13.87 1.02
C ALA A 273 -4.97 12.47 1.50
N ASP A 274 -4.18 11.87 2.39
CA ASP A 274 -4.47 10.56 2.98
C ASP A 274 -5.76 10.56 3.81
N ARG A 275 -6.05 11.67 4.52
CA ARG A 275 -7.31 11.83 5.25
C ARG A 275 -8.51 11.98 4.32
N PHE A 276 -8.34 12.64 3.18
CA PHE A 276 -9.40 12.70 2.17
C PHE A 276 -9.70 11.31 1.60
N GLY A 277 -8.69 10.50 1.32
CA GLY A 277 -8.90 9.11 0.90
C GLY A 277 -9.69 8.29 1.95
N ARG A 278 -9.33 8.41 3.22
CA ARG A 278 -10.09 7.77 4.32
C ARG A 278 -11.51 8.36 4.49
N LEU A 279 -11.70 9.65 4.18
CA LEU A 279 -13.02 10.25 4.12
C LEU A 279 -13.87 9.60 3.02
N LEU A 280 -13.32 9.45 1.80
CA LEU A 280 -14.00 8.75 0.69
C LEU A 280 -14.47 7.35 1.09
N ALA A 281 -13.70 6.66 1.93
CA ALA A 281 -14.05 5.33 2.46
C ALA A 281 -15.01 5.37 3.66
N GLY A 282 -15.46 6.53 4.11
CA GLY A 282 -16.28 6.66 5.31
C GLY A 282 -15.56 6.37 6.64
N ARG A 283 -14.22 6.28 6.64
CA ARG A 283 -13.38 6.00 7.82
C ARG A 283 -13.06 7.26 8.63
N VAL A 284 -13.34 8.44 8.08
CA VAL A 284 -13.19 9.73 8.74
C VAL A 284 -14.55 10.44 8.73
N LYS A 285 -15.00 10.89 9.89
CA LYS A 285 -16.25 11.65 9.99
C LYS A 285 -16.01 13.11 9.58
N VAL A 286 -16.98 13.68 8.88
CA VAL A 286 -16.97 15.11 8.52
C VAL A 286 -17.21 15.93 9.79
N THR A 287 -16.14 16.34 10.46
CA THR A 287 -16.15 17.23 11.63
C THR A 287 -15.31 18.46 11.35
N GLY A 288 -15.56 19.55 12.07
CA GLY A 288 -14.84 20.82 11.87
C GLY A 288 -13.32 20.78 12.10
N SER A 289 -12.78 19.67 12.65
CA SER A 289 -11.34 19.48 12.87
C SER A 289 -10.63 18.71 11.74
N VAL A 290 -11.36 18.22 10.74
CA VAL A 290 -10.82 17.39 9.67
C VAL A 290 -10.31 18.22 8.49
N ALA A 291 -10.96 19.36 8.24
CA ALA A 291 -10.66 20.26 7.13
C ALA A 291 -10.74 21.71 7.56
N VAL A 292 -9.90 22.57 6.99
CA VAL A 292 -10.04 24.02 7.06
C VAL A 292 -10.97 24.45 5.92
N ILE A 293 -12.05 25.16 6.23
CA ILE A 293 -13.05 25.60 5.27
C ILE A 293 -13.16 27.11 5.30
N THR A 294 -13.01 27.73 4.13
CA THR A 294 -13.27 29.17 3.90
C THR A 294 -14.37 29.37 2.84
N GLY A 295 -15.09 30.49 2.88
CA GLY A 295 -16.20 30.77 1.94
C GLY A 295 -17.52 30.09 2.30
N ASP A 296 -18.26 29.61 1.30
CA ASP A 296 -19.58 28.94 1.45
C ASP A 296 -19.44 27.59 2.17
N ARG A 297 -19.50 27.66 3.51
CA ARG A 297 -19.37 26.48 4.38
C ARG A 297 -20.44 25.40 4.10
N PRO A 298 -21.73 25.70 3.87
CA PRO A 298 -22.71 24.71 3.44
C PRO A 298 -22.31 23.96 2.18
N ALA A 299 -21.85 24.63 1.13
CA ALA A 299 -21.40 24.01 -0.10
C ALA A 299 -20.22 23.05 0.12
N ALA A 300 -19.23 23.49 0.92
CA ALA A 300 -18.09 22.68 1.29
C ALA A 300 -18.47 21.43 2.10
N LEU A 301 -19.36 21.58 3.08
CA LEU A 301 -19.85 20.46 3.90
C LEU A 301 -20.69 19.46 3.08
N ASP A 302 -21.51 19.94 2.13
CA ASP A 302 -22.22 19.08 1.21
C ASP A 302 -21.26 18.23 0.37
N LEU A 303 -20.20 18.85 -0.17
CA LEU A 303 -19.15 18.14 -0.92
C LEU A 303 -18.51 17.04 -0.07
N LEU A 304 -18.06 17.37 1.15
CA LEU A 304 -17.41 16.42 2.04
C LEU A 304 -18.36 15.30 2.51
N ALA A 305 -19.62 15.64 2.78
CA ALA A 305 -20.64 14.67 3.19
C ALA A 305 -20.94 13.67 2.07
N VAL A 306 -21.06 14.12 0.81
CA VAL A 306 -21.24 13.23 -0.34
C VAL A 306 -19.97 12.41 -0.55
N ALA A 307 -18.78 13.02 -0.49
CA ALA A 307 -17.51 12.31 -0.59
C ALA A 307 -17.43 11.13 0.41
N ALA A 308 -17.87 11.34 1.65
CA ALA A 308 -17.87 10.30 2.69
C ALA A 308 -18.86 9.12 2.43
N THR A 309 -19.72 9.21 1.43
CA THR A 309 -20.63 8.13 1.03
C THR A 309 -20.15 7.33 -0.17
N MET A 310 -19.00 7.68 -0.76
CA MET A 310 -18.47 7.05 -1.97
C MET A 310 -17.68 5.77 -1.68
N GLY A 311 -17.58 5.38 -0.42
CA GLY A 311 -16.85 4.20 0.01
C GLY A 311 -17.36 2.92 -0.63
N CYS A 312 -16.44 1.99 -0.77
CA CYS A 312 -16.72 0.64 -1.22
C CYS A 312 -17.25 -0.17 -0.02
N GLU A 313 -18.44 -0.71 -0.15
CA GLU A 313 -19.05 -1.63 0.82
C GLU A 313 -19.23 -3.02 0.23
#